data_ccebb0a6e08b33998e486f787a5f15b6
#
_entry.id   ccebb0a6e08b33998e486f787a5f15b6
#
_cell.length_a   1.000
_cell.length_b   1.000
_cell.length_c   1.000
_cell.angle_alpha   90.00
_cell.angle_beta   90.00
_cell.angle_gamma   90.00
#
_symmetry.space_group_name_H-M   'P 1'
#
loop_
_entity.id
_entity.type
_entity.pdbx_description
1 polymer ?
#
loop_
_entity_poly.entity_id
_entity_poly.type
_entity_poly.pdbx_seq_one_letter_code
_entity_poly.pdbx_strand_id
1 'polypeptide(L)'
;MSYFKPISISLSPNVEKDDVKLALNLILRPWLWKQGGAVTELEEQFKKYLGVKYAFSFNSGRSAFYAILKSLGLEGGSEVALQAFTCNAAPNPVLWANLA
;
A
#
# COMPACT_ATOMS: atom_id res chain seq x y z
N MET A 1 38.21 3.06 14.14
CA MET A 1 37.86 2.79 12.74
C MET A 1 36.32 2.79 12.64
N SER A 2 35.76 3.85 12.08
CA SER A 2 34.31 3.92 11.84
C SER A 2 33.99 3.01 10.66
N TYR A 3 33.30 1.91 10.92
CA TYR A 3 32.75 1.08 9.84
C TYR A 3 31.59 1.85 9.21
N PHE A 4 31.83 2.43 8.05
CA PHE A 4 30.75 2.89 7.18
C PHE A 4 29.89 1.67 6.83
N LYS A 5 28.73 1.55 7.48
CA LYS A 5 27.71 0.61 7.00
C LYS A 5 27.20 1.19 5.67
N PRO A 6 27.33 0.46 4.55
CA PRO A 6 26.77 0.92 3.30
C PRO A 6 25.26 1.10 3.47
N ILE A 7 24.76 2.28 3.15
CA ILE A 7 23.32 2.52 3.08
C ILE A 7 22.85 1.78 1.83
N SER A 8 22.23 0.64 2.01
CA SER A 8 21.61 -0.09 0.91
C SER A 8 20.28 0.58 0.57
N ILE A 9 20.18 1.17 -0.61
CA ILE A 9 18.92 1.62 -1.23
C ILE A 9 18.25 0.46 -1.96
N SER A 10 18.28 -0.73 -1.36
CA SER A 10 17.58 -1.88 -1.94
C SER A 10 16.08 -1.69 -1.78
N LEU A 11 15.31 -2.20 -2.72
CA LEU A 11 13.84 -2.26 -2.66
C LEU A 11 13.33 -3.25 -1.58
N SER A 12 14.24 -3.84 -0.82
CA SER A 12 13.90 -4.72 0.29
C SER A 12 13.35 -3.92 1.46
N PRO A 13 12.27 -4.38 2.09
CA PRO A 13 11.76 -3.76 3.31
C PRO A 13 12.83 -3.83 4.41
N ASN A 14 12.82 -2.85 5.29
CA ASN A 14 13.67 -2.85 6.47
C ASN A 14 13.15 -3.90 7.44
N VAL A 15 13.84 -5.04 7.54
CA VAL A 15 13.41 -6.17 8.38
C VAL A 15 14.05 -6.06 9.75
N GLU A 16 13.23 -5.99 10.78
CA GLU A 16 13.64 -6.00 12.17
C GLU A 16 13.40 -7.37 12.84
N LYS A 17 13.88 -7.52 14.09
CA LYS A 17 13.78 -8.80 14.79
C LYS A 17 12.34 -9.23 15.11
N ASP A 18 11.47 -8.28 15.34
CA ASP A 18 10.04 -8.48 15.57
C ASP A 18 9.31 -8.95 14.31
N ASP A 19 9.68 -8.45 13.11
CA ASP A 19 9.16 -8.94 11.84
C ASP A 19 9.49 -10.42 11.64
N VAL A 20 10.74 -10.82 11.92
CA VAL A 20 11.15 -12.22 11.82
C VAL A 20 10.39 -13.09 12.83
N LYS A 21 10.23 -12.62 14.07
CA LYS A 21 9.47 -13.34 15.11
C LYS A 21 8.00 -13.49 14.73
N LEU A 22 7.40 -12.43 14.18
CA LEU A 22 6.03 -12.46 13.69
C LEU A 22 5.88 -13.45 12.53
N ALA A 23 6.78 -13.42 11.55
CA ALA A 23 6.77 -14.35 10.42
C ALA A 23 6.85 -15.80 10.86
N LEU A 24 7.77 -16.14 11.77
CA LEU A 24 7.89 -17.50 12.33
C LEU A 24 6.63 -17.93 13.06
N ASN A 25 6.01 -17.04 13.84
CA ASN A 25 4.77 -17.33 14.54
C ASN A 25 3.60 -17.58 13.56
N LEU A 26 3.53 -16.82 12.47
CA LEU A 26 2.51 -16.99 11.44
C LEU A 26 2.68 -18.29 10.64
N ILE A 27 3.93 -18.75 10.40
CA ILE A 27 4.19 -20.05 9.77
C ILE A 27 3.56 -21.19 10.60
N LEU A 28 3.62 -21.09 11.91
CA LEU A 28 3.03 -22.07 12.83
C LEU A 28 1.51 -21.95 12.97
N ARG A 29 0.90 -20.87 12.44
CA ARG A 29 -0.53 -20.56 12.57
C ARG A 29 -1.16 -20.21 11.22
N PRO A 30 -1.17 -21.12 10.24
CA PRO A 30 -1.63 -20.80 8.88
C PRO A 30 -3.11 -20.40 8.80
N TRP A 31 -3.93 -20.77 9.78
CA TRP A 31 -5.33 -20.32 9.86
C TRP A 31 -5.49 -18.81 10.07
N LEU A 32 -4.47 -18.12 10.61
CA LEU A 32 -4.50 -16.66 10.79
C LEU A 32 -4.26 -15.89 9.50
N TRP A 33 -3.74 -16.52 8.45
CA TRP A 33 -3.38 -15.84 7.21
C TRP A 33 -4.59 -15.26 6.44
N LYS A 34 -5.75 -15.86 6.63
CA LYS A 34 -6.99 -15.47 5.95
C LYS A 34 -7.96 -14.71 6.84
N GLN A 35 -7.70 -14.61 8.11
CA GLN A 35 -8.60 -13.94 9.06
C GLN A 35 -8.16 -12.50 9.28
N GLY A 36 -8.97 -11.57 8.78
CA GLY A 36 -8.68 -10.16 8.58
C GLY A 36 -8.55 -9.26 9.82
N GLY A 37 -8.29 -9.79 11.00
CA GLY A 37 -8.13 -8.96 12.22
C GLY A 37 -6.99 -7.95 12.11
N ALA A 38 -5.86 -8.34 11.52
CA ALA A 38 -4.72 -7.45 11.34
C ALA A 38 -4.99 -6.29 10.36
N VAL A 39 -5.80 -6.54 9.34
CA VAL A 39 -6.23 -5.51 8.38
C VAL A 39 -7.07 -4.46 9.09
N THR A 40 -8.07 -4.89 9.84
CA THR A 40 -8.94 -3.97 10.60
C THR A 40 -8.15 -3.18 11.63
N GLU A 41 -7.23 -3.82 12.33
CA GLU A 41 -6.35 -3.14 13.29
C GLU A 41 -5.47 -2.08 12.61
N LEU A 42 -4.89 -2.39 11.45
CA LEU A 42 -4.11 -1.46 10.65
C LEU A 42 -4.96 -0.23 10.27
N GLU A 43 -6.16 -0.43 9.75
CA GLU A 43 -7.07 0.64 9.34
C GLU A 43 -7.47 1.52 10.53
N GLU A 44 -7.75 0.94 11.70
CA GLU A 44 -8.05 1.69 12.92
C GLU A 44 -6.86 2.51 13.42
N GLN A 45 -5.65 1.96 13.36
CA GLN A 45 -4.43 2.69 13.74
C GLN A 45 -4.15 3.84 12.76
N PHE A 46 -4.31 3.63 11.45
CA PHE A 46 -4.20 4.68 10.45
C PHE A 46 -5.21 5.80 10.65
N LYS A 47 -6.46 5.47 10.96
CA LYS A 47 -7.50 6.48 11.29
C LYS A 47 -7.07 7.36 12.46
N LYS A 48 -6.55 6.75 13.52
CA LYS A 48 -6.06 7.49 14.70
C LYS A 48 -4.84 8.36 14.37
N TYR A 49 -3.88 7.80 13.63
CA TYR A 49 -2.64 8.48 13.30
C TYR A 49 -2.85 9.68 12.39
N LEU A 50 -3.71 9.55 11.39
CA LEU A 50 -3.99 10.61 10.41
C LEU A 50 -5.15 11.52 10.84
N GLY A 51 -5.89 11.18 11.89
CA GLY A 51 -7.07 11.95 12.32
C GLY A 51 -8.23 11.91 11.33
N VAL A 52 -8.34 10.83 10.53
CA VAL A 52 -9.37 10.67 9.50
C VAL A 52 -10.50 9.76 9.98
N LYS A 53 -11.71 9.97 9.44
CA LYS A 53 -12.89 9.18 9.81
C LYS A 53 -12.84 7.76 9.25
N TYR A 54 -12.28 7.58 8.07
CA TYR A 54 -12.23 6.30 7.36
C TYR A 54 -10.83 6.03 6.84
N ALA A 55 -10.42 4.77 6.87
CA ALA A 55 -9.22 4.27 6.23
C ALA A 55 -9.55 2.90 5.63
N PHE A 56 -9.09 2.65 4.41
CA PHE A 56 -9.26 1.38 3.71
C PHE A 56 -7.91 0.92 3.19
N SER A 57 -7.54 -0.30 3.51
CA SER A 57 -6.32 -0.91 3.02
C SER A 57 -6.58 -1.68 1.72
N PHE A 58 -5.59 -1.70 0.84
CA PHE A 58 -5.62 -2.40 -0.42
C PHE A 58 -4.36 -3.25 -0.57
N ASN A 59 -4.43 -4.27 -1.42
CA ASN A 59 -3.30 -5.14 -1.70
C ASN A 59 -2.17 -4.45 -2.50
N SER A 60 -2.42 -3.28 -3.04
CA SER A 60 -1.41 -2.48 -3.76
C SER A 60 -1.83 -1.01 -3.87
N GLY A 61 -0.85 -0.11 -4.02
CA GLY A 61 -1.10 1.30 -4.31
C GLY A 61 -1.88 1.51 -5.62
N ARG A 62 -1.70 0.64 -6.62
CA ARG A 62 -2.48 0.68 -7.87
C ARG A 62 -3.96 0.44 -7.63
N SER A 63 -4.29 -0.57 -6.82
CA SER A 63 -5.68 -0.87 -6.46
C SER A 63 -6.30 0.26 -5.64
N ALA A 64 -5.55 0.84 -4.70
CA ALA A 64 -6.00 1.98 -3.93
C ALA A 64 -6.27 3.20 -4.82
N PHE A 65 -5.36 3.53 -5.74
CA PHE A 65 -5.54 4.63 -6.66
C PHE A 65 -6.71 4.40 -7.62
N TYR A 66 -6.85 3.20 -8.17
CA TYR A 66 -8.02 2.84 -8.98
C TYR A 66 -9.34 3.03 -8.21
N ALA A 67 -9.41 2.58 -6.96
CA ALA A 67 -10.60 2.74 -6.13
C ALA A 67 -10.94 4.22 -5.89
N ILE A 68 -9.91 5.08 -5.67
CA ILE A 68 -10.11 6.53 -5.55
C ILE A 68 -10.72 7.10 -6.85
N LEU A 69 -10.12 6.80 -8.01
CA LEU A 69 -10.61 7.31 -9.30
C LEU A 69 -12.05 6.88 -9.57
N LYS A 70 -12.39 5.62 -9.27
CA LYS A 70 -13.77 5.11 -9.41
C LYS A 70 -14.74 5.78 -8.45
N SER A 71 -14.32 6.12 -7.23
CA SER A 71 -15.17 6.77 -6.22
C SER A 71 -15.50 8.23 -6.55
N LEU A 72 -14.68 8.88 -7.39
CA LEU A 72 -14.93 10.26 -7.83
C LEU A 72 -16.06 10.38 -8.86
N GLY A 73 -16.52 9.26 -9.46
CA GLY A 73 -17.62 9.27 -10.42
C GLY A 73 -17.31 10.07 -11.70
N LEU A 74 -16.05 10.16 -12.11
CA LEU A 74 -15.64 10.90 -13.30
C LEU A 74 -16.19 10.24 -14.56
N GLU A 75 -16.57 11.06 -15.54
CA GLU A 75 -17.00 10.59 -16.85
C GLU A 75 -15.84 9.94 -17.62
N GLY A 76 -16.15 8.93 -18.44
CA GLY A 76 -15.15 8.29 -19.28
C GLY A 76 -14.46 9.30 -20.21
N GLY A 77 -13.13 9.19 -20.29
CA GLY A 77 -12.30 10.13 -21.06
C GLY A 77 -11.94 11.43 -20.33
N SER A 78 -12.35 11.60 -19.06
CA SER A 78 -11.85 12.72 -18.24
C SER A 78 -10.34 12.65 -18.09
N GLU A 79 -9.67 13.79 -18.17
CA GLU A 79 -8.20 13.87 -18.12
C GLU A 79 -7.67 13.86 -16.69
N VAL A 80 -6.59 13.11 -16.49
CA VAL A 80 -5.87 13.03 -15.19
C VAL A 80 -4.42 13.43 -15.41
N ALA A 81 -4.03 14.56 -14.85
CA ALA A 81 -2.64 15.04 -14.94
C ALA A 81 -1.73 14.21 -14.03
N LEU A 82 -0.70 13.62 -14.61
CA LEU A 82 0.31 12.85 -13.92
C LEU A 82 1.70 13.43 -14.15
N GLN A 83 2.61 13.19 -13.21
CA GLN A 83 4.02 13.52 -13.42
C GLN A 83 4.58 12.70 -14.58
N ALA A 84 5.28 13.35 -15.52
CA ALA A 84 5.82 12.69 -16.71
C ALA A 84 6.84 11.59 -16.41
N PHE A 85 7.67 11.77 -15.39
CA PHE A 85 8.63 10.77 -14.92
C PHE A 85 8.03 10.01 -13.74
N THR A 86 7.30 8.94 -14.03
CA THR A 86 6.65 8.10 -13.01
C THR A 86 6.67 6.63 -13.39
N CYS A 87 6.43 5.77 -12.40
CA CYS A 87 6.27 4.33 -12.60
C CYS A 87 4.92 4.02 -13.28
N ASN A 88 4.86 2.97 -14.10
CA ASN A 88 3.63 2.46 -14.73
C ASN A 88 2.49 2.17 -13.72
N ALA A 89 2.80 2.09 -12.44
CA ALA A 89 1.81 1.96 -11.39
C ALA A 89 0.86 3.16 -11.28
N ALA A 90 1.25 4.35 -11.77
CA ALA A 90 0.41 5.54 -11.75
C ALA A 90 -0.53 5.65 -12.97
N PRO A 91 -0.06 5.54 -14.24
CA PRO A 91 -0.96 5.65 -15.39
C PRO A 91 -1.92 4.46 -15.55
N ASN A 92 -1.52 3.25 -15.18
CA ASN A 92 -2.38 2.07 -15.35
C ASN A 92 -3.76 2.19 -14.68
N PRO A 93 -3.89 2.61 -13.41
CA PRO A 93 -5.19 2.82 -12.79
C PRO A 93 -6.08 3.85 -13.49
N VAL A 94 -5.48 4.88 -14.11
CA VAL A 94 -6.21 5.88 -14.89
C VAL A 94 -6.86 5.23 -16.11
N LEU A 95 -6.08 4.47 -16.87
CA LEU A 95 -6.58 3.72 -18.03
C LEU A 95 -7.64 2.68 -17.63
N TRP A 96 -7.43 1.96 -16.54
CA TRP A 96 -8.42 0.99 -16.04
C TRP A 96 -9.74 1.65 -15.61
N ALA A 97 -9.67 2.88 -15.14
CA ALA A 97 -10.86 3.67 -14.80
C ALA A 97 -11.59 4.25 -16.03
N ASN A 98 -11.09 4.00 -17.26
CA ASN A 98 -11.55 4.59 -18.52
C ASN A 98 -11.36 6.11 -18.56
N LEU A 99 -10.25 6.60 -18.01
CA LEU A 99 -9.83 7.99 -18.00
C LEU A 99 -8.62 8.20 -18.92
N ALA A 100 -8.26 9.43 -19.20
CA ALA A 100 -7.16 9.82 -20.09
C ALA A 100 -6.07 10.62 -19.36
#